data_152b7c7098c9d3a9dd429ec1cd933de4
#
_entry.id   152b7c7098c9d3a9dd429ec1cd933de4
#
_cell.length_a   1.000
_cell.length_b   1.000
_cell.length_c   1.000
_cell.angle_alpha   90.00
_cell.angle_beta   90.00
_cell.angle_gamma   90.00
#
_symmetry.space_group_name_H-M   'P 1'
#
loop_
_entity.id
_entity.type
_entity.pdbx_description
1 polymer ?
#
loop_
_entity_poly.entity_id
_entity_poly.type
_entity_poly.pdbx_seq_one_letter_code
_entity_poly.pdbx_strand_id
1 'polypeptide(L)'
;MYMGGHIVIEQLEFRGRCGVTPEERARLQPLAVDLDLELDGRLETAGLSDDLVHTIDYAKVAQRVVDIGTLQESQLLETLTERLLAALFDEFPIGRIKLWLRKLHPPISFVTRSVGVNIERTRLAQQVVRADPSPAQFLVRQLHRLPKGKVLDVASGIGRHALFLASLGYQVEAVDRDEQALAQLSAEARVRHLTGISSRVLDLEQPPQEPNLGHEAYDAILIFFYLNRPLFPDLIGALKPGGVLLYETFTVDNHVQHRHPKRREFCLAPCELLSLTAGLRILHYDEGLHEGTSGLESVYTAQLVAQKPLAPGPSI
;
A
#
# COMPACT_ATOMS: atom_id res chain seq x y z
N MET A 1 15.41 16.67 -11.54
CA MET A 1 15.58 17.05 -10.13
C MET A 1 14.30 17.78 -9.72
N TYR A 2 13.37 17.10 -9.09
CA TYR A 2 12.10 17.72 -8.65
C TYR A 2 12.42 18.61 -7.44
N MET A 3 12.29 19.92 -7.58
CA MET A 3 12.31 20.85 -6.45
C MET A 3 10.83 21.09 -6.05
N GLY A 4 10.28 20.17 -5.27
CA GLY A 4 8.95 20.34 -4.72
C GLY A 4 8.95 21.42 -3.64
N GLY A 5 8.01 22.37 -3.72
CA GLY A 5 7.79 23.33 -2.65
C GLY A 5 7.05 22.68 -1.47
N HIS A 6 7.30 23.21 -0.26
CA HIS A 6 6.70 22.73 0.99
C HIS A 6 5.93 23.85 1.68
N ILE A 7 4.81 23.52 2.32
CA ILE A 7 4.15 24.41 3.28
C ILE A 7 4.62 23.98 4.66
N VAL A 8 5.17 24.94 5.41
CA VAL A 8 5.69 24.68 6.76
C VAL A 8 4.84 25.44 7.78
N ILE A 9 4.41 24.74 8.83
CA ILE A 9 3.75 25.32 10.01
C ILE A 9 4.66 25.03 11.19
N GLU A 10 5.21 26.06 11.79
CA GLU A 10 6.11 25.95 12.92
C GLU A 10 5.42 26.36 14.22
N GLN A 11 5.71 25.64 15.30
CA GLN A 11 5.30 25.94 16.66
C GLN A 11 3.76 26.13 16.80
N LEU A 12 2.95 25.30 16.14
CA LEU A 12 1.51 25.29 16.35
C LEU A 12 1.19 24.76 17.75
N GLU A 13 0.87 25.64 18.67
CA GLU A 13 0.61 25.32 20.06
C GLU A 13 -0.88 25.10 20.33
N PHE A 14 -1.17 24.10 21.14
CA PHE A 14 -2.52 23.82 21.65
C PHE A 14 -2.46 23.14 23.02
N ARG A 15 -3.62 23.00 23.66
CA ARG A 15 -3.74 22.28 24.93
C ARG A 15 -4.44 20.94 24.72
N GLY A 16 -3.74 19.84 25.02
CA GLY A 16 -4.24 18.50 24.85
C GLY A 16 -4.10 17.63 26.10
N ARG A 17 -4.81 16.49 26.08
CA ARG A 17 -4.77 15.49 27.15
C ARG A 17 -3.96 14.28 26.65
N CYS A 18 -2.68 14.22 27.02
CA CYS A 18 -1.82 13.14 26.62
C CYS A 18 -0.87 12.72 27.73
N GLY A 19 -0.87 11.43 28.10
CA GLY A 19 0.05 10.92 29.11
C GLY A 19 -0.22 9.50 29.54
N VAL A 20 0.83 8.85 30.04
CA VAL A 20 0.79 7.44 30.44
C VAL A 20 -0.08 7.25 31.69
N THR A 21 -0.02 8.21 32.64
CA THR A 21 -0.80 8.10 33.87
C THR A 21 -2.18 8.78 33.76
N PRO A 22 -3.19 8.30 34.50
CA PRO A 22 -4.50 8.96 34.52
C PRO A 22 -4.42 10.43 34.98
N GLU A 23 -3.52 10.74 35.91
CA GLU A 23 -3.33 12.10 36.45
C GLU A 23 -2.79 13.06 35.35
N GLU A 24 -1.89 12.57 34.49
CA GLU A 24 -1.42 13.34 33.34
C GLU A 24 -2.56 13.63 32.35
N ARG A 25 -3.40 12.63 32.07
CA ARG A 25 -4.52 12.78 31.14
C ARG A 25 -5.67 13.63 31.69
N ALA A 26 -5.82 13.67 33.01
CA ALA A 26 -6.82 14.52 33.64
C ALA A 26 -6.56 16.03 33.44
N ARG A 27 -5.33 16.44 33.09
CA ARG A 27 -4.91 17.82 32.95
C ARG A 27 -4.62 18.18 31.50
N LEU A 28 -5.05 19.39 31.09
CA LEU A 28 -4.64 19.96 29.81
C LEU A 28 -3.17 20.38 29.87
N GLN A 29 -2.37 19.85 28.96
CA GLN A 29 -0.94 20.11 28.86
C GLN A 29 -0.64 20.90 27.58
N PRO A 30 0.37 21.79 27.60
CA PRO A 30 0.81 22.47 26.39
C PRO A 30 1.57 21.51 25.48
N LEU A 31 1.04 21.34 24.29
CA LEU A 31 1.62 20.56 23.19
C LEU A 31 1.96 21.50 22.04
N ALA A 32 2.94 21.12 21.24
CA ALA A 32 3.28 21.83 20.01
C ALA A 32 3.45 20.83 18.86
N VAL A 33 3.08 21.27 17.66
CA VAL A 33 3.29 20.54 16.42
C VAL A 33 4.02 21.42 15.42
N ASP A 34 5.05 20.87 14.80
CA ASP A 34 5.62 21.40 13.56
C ASP A 34 5.23 20.47 12.42
N LEU A 35 4.84 21.03 11.30
CA LEU A 35 4.45 20.32 10.08
C LEU A 35 5.27 20.83 8.91
N ASP A 36 5.77 19.90 8.09
CA ASP A 36 6.34 20.13 6.77
C ASP A 36 5.52 19.30 5.78
N LEU A 37 4.77 19.97 4.91
CA LEU A 37 3.75 19.41 4.04
C LEU A 37 4.18 19.54 2.57
N GLU A 38 4.42 18.42 1.91
CA GLU A 38 4.72 18.37 0.47
C GLU A 38 3.43 18.12 -0.32
N LEU A 39 3.18 19.00 -1.28
CA LEU A 39 2.03 18.92 -2.18
C LEU A 39 2.51 18.51 -3.58
N ASP A 40 1.97 17.42 -4.12
CA ASP A 40 2.36 16.85 -5.42
C ASP A 40 2.27 17.89 -6.57
N GLY A 41 3.35 18.67 -6.82
CA GLY A 41 3.49 19.61 -7.93
C GLY A 41 2.54 20.80 -7.98
N ARG A 42 1.75 21.03 -6.93
CA ARG A 42 0.68 22.05 -6.90
C ARG A 42 1.14 23.44 -6.54
N LEU A 43 2.22 23.58 -5.74
CA LEU A 43 2.66 24.90 -5.26
C LEU A 43 3.15 25.82 -6.35
N GLU A 44 3.82 25.30 -7.37
CA GLU A 44 4.24 26.10 -8.54
C GLU A 44 3.04 26.66 -9.28
N THR A 45 1.99 25.83 -9.49
CA THR A 45 0.74 26.27 -10.15
C THR A 45 0.03 27.31 -9.31
N ALA A 46 -0.04 27.11 -7.98
CA ALA A 46 -0.64 28.08 -7.08
C ALA A 46 0.09 29.43 -7.12
N GLY A 47 1.43 29.41 -7.12
CA GLY A 47 2.24 30.63 -7.24
C GLY A 47 2.08 31.39 -8.55
N LEU A 48 1.72 30.69 -9.62
CA LEU A 48 1.46 31.32 -10.93
C LEU A 48 0.03 31.82 -11.09
N SER A 49 -0.95 31.13 -10.48
CA SER A 49 -2.38 31.41 -10.67
C SER A 49 -3.00 32.27 -9.58
N ASP A 50 -2.34 32.39 -8.41
CA ASP A 50 -2.87 33.01 -7.19
C ASP A 50 -4.24 32.44 -6.78
N ASP A 51 -4.43 31.12 -7.01
CA ASP A 51 -5.69 30.42 -6.74
C ASP A 51 -5.50 29.32 -5.68
N LEU A 52 -6.32 29.40 -4.63
CA LEU A 52 -6.32 28.45 -3.50
C LEU A 52 -6.65 27.01 -3.94
N VAL A 53 -7.29 26.81 -5.08
CA VAL A 53 -7.62 25.50 -5.65
C VAL A 53 -6.36 24.66 -5.96
N HIS A 54 -5.23 25.33 -6.18
CA HIS A 54 -3.95 24.69 -6.46
C HIS A 54 -3.04 24.52 -5.24
N THR A 55 -3.51 24.81 -4.04
CA THR A 55 -2.76 24.64 -2.79
C THR A 55 -3.69 24.11 -1.68
N ILE A 56 -3.25 24.19 -0.44
CA ILE A 56 -4.07 23.91 0.74
C ILE A 56 -4.22 25.15 1.60
N ASP A 57 -5.38 25.27 2.22
CA ASP A 57 -5.61 26.27 3.25
C ASP A 57 -4.92 25.82 4.56
N TYR A 58 -3.73 26.34 4.80
CA TYR A 58 -2.95 26.00 5.99
C TYR A 58 -3.65 26.42 7.30
N ALA A 59 -4.57 27.39 7.28
CA ALA A 59 -5.37 27.73 8.45
C ALA A 59 -6.33 26.60 8.81
N LYS A 60 -6.95 25.95 7.81
CA LYS A 60 -7.77 24.73 8.02
C LYS A 60 -6.95 23.56 8.53
N VAL A 61 -5.73 23.38 8.00
CA VAL A 61 -4.80 22.36 8.51
C VAL A 61 -4.49 22.59 9.99
N ALA A 62 -4.10 23.82 10.34
CA ALA A 62 -3.80 24.19 11.72
C ALA A 62 -5.02 23.99 12.64
N GLN A 63 -6.20 24.45 12.22
CA GLN A 63 -7.44 24.27 13.00
C GLN A 63 -7.73 22.78 13.21
N ARG A 64 -7.56 21.95 12.19
CA ARG A 64 -7.81 20.49 12.29
C ARG A 64 -6.89 19.83 13.29
N VAL A 65 -5.61 20.20 13.30
CA VAL A 65 -4.63 19.71 14.29
C VAL A 65 -5.05 20.08 15.71
N VAL A 66 -5.45 21.34 15.91
CA VAL A 66 -5.92 21.82 17.22
C VAL A 66 -7.17 21.06 17.67
N ASP A 67 -8.14 20.86 16.78
CA ASP A 67 -9.38 20.14 17.10
C ASP A 67 -9.12 18.73 17.58
N ILE A 68 -8.31 17.96 16.83
CA ILE A 68 -7.95 16.57 17.17
C ILE A 68 -7.15 16.57 18.50
N GLY A 69 -6.15 17.43 18.61
CA GLY A 69 -5.26 17.47 19.76
C GLY A 69 -5.94 17.90 21.06
N THR A 70 -7.01 18.71 20.97
CA THR A 70 -7.75 19.22 22.13
C THR A 70 -8.90 18.30 22.55
N LEU A 71 -9.64 17.76 21.57
CA LEU A 71 -10.87 17.02 21.83
C LEU A 71 -10.65 15.56 22.21
N GLN A 72 -9.51 14.98 21.83
CA GLN A 72 -9.24 13.57 22.00
C GLN A 72 -8.15 13.31 23.04
N GLU A 73 -8.48 12.48 24.04
CA GLU A 73 -7.51 11.98 25.00
C GLU A 73 -6.63 10.89 24.36
N SER A 74 -5.33 10.92 24.64
CA SER A 74 -4.37 9.92 24.17
C SER A 74 -3.45 9.48 25.30
N GLN A 75 -3.19 8.18 25.36
CA GLN A 75 -2.24 7.63 26.33
C GLN A 75 -0.79 7.90 25.88
N LEU A 76 -0.55 7.82 24.59
CA LEU A 76 0.77 7.97 23.97
C LEU A 76 0.75 9.14 22.97
N LEU A 77 1.88 9.83 22.85
CA LEU A 77 2.10 10.81 21.78
C LEU A 77 2.05 10.16 20.39
N GLU A 78 2.53 8.93 20.29
CA GLU A 78 2.48 8.12 19.08
C GLU A 78 1.04 7.94 18.58
N THR A 79 0.11 7.63 19.49
CA THR A 79 -1.32 7.48 19.16
C THR A 79 -1.92 8.78 18.63
N LEU A 80 -1.60 9.91 19.27
CA LEU A 80 -2.05 11.21 18.81
C LEU A 80 -1.43 11.56 17.46
N THR A 81 -0.14 11.26 17.26
CA THR A 81 0.56 11.44 15.98
C THR A 81 -0.12 10.67 14.85
N GLU A 82 -0.45 9.38 15.05
CA GLU A 82 -1.14 8.58 14.03
C GLU A 82 -2.53 9.12 13.69
N ARG A 83 -3.28 9.61 14.68
CA ARG A 83 -4.59 10.25 14.45
C ARG A 83 -4.46 11.54 13.63
N LEU A 84 -3.45 12.36 13.92
CA LEU A 84 -3.17 13.58 13.16
C LEU A 84 -2.80 13.24 11.71
N LEU A 85 -1.87 12.30 11.49
CA LEU A 85 -1.47 11.86 10.16
C LEU A 85 -2.66 11.32 9.36
N ALA A 86 -3.49 10.48 10.00
CA ALA A 86 -4.68 9.91 9.37
C ALA A 86 -5.62 11.00 8.86
N ALA A 87 -6.00 11.95 9.73
CA ALA A 87 -6.92 13.03 9.36
C ALA A 87 -6.33 13.97 8.30
N LEU A 88 -5.05 14.32 8.42
CA LEU A 88 -4.39 15.21 7.46
C LEU A 88 -4.29 14.58 6.06
N PHE A 89 -3.97 13.29 5.96
CA PHE A 89 -3.97 12.59 4.67
C PHE A 89 -5.37 12.36 4.09
N ASP A 90 -6.38 12.17 4.94
CA ASP A 90 -7.76 11.95 4.47
C ASP A 90 -8.41 13.25 3.95
N GLU A 91 -8.16 14.36 4.64
CA GLU A 91 -8.87 15.61 4.39
C GLU A 91 -8.14 16.56 3.43
N PHE A 92 -6.81 16.42 3.29
CA PHE A 92 -6.00 17.33 2.46
C PHE A 92 -5.19 16.57 1.39
N PRO A 93 -4.97 17.18 0.21
CA PRO A 93 -4.22 16.57 -0.90
C PRO A 93 -2.69 16.67 -0.67
N ILE A 94 -2.21 16.10 0.42
CA ILE A 94 -0.81 16.11 0.82
C ILE A 94 -0.16 14.80 0.38
N GLY A 95 0.99 14.84 -0.27
CA GLY A 95 1.77 13.68 -0.69
C GLY A 95 2.66 13.12 0.41
N ARG A 96 3.30 14.03 1.19
CA ARG A 96 4.20 13.67 2.30
C ARG A 96 4.05 14.66 3.45
N ILE A 97 4.12 14.14 4.67
CA ILE A 97 4.09 14.91 5.92
C ILE A 97 5.32 14.56 6.75
N LYS A 98 6.10 15.58 7.17
CA LYS A 98 6.92 15.47 8.36
C LYS A 98 6.18 16.13 9.51
N LEU A 99 6.04 15.43 10.61
CA LEU A 99 5.31 15.88 11.78
C LEU A 99 6.17 15.70 13.03
N TRP A 100 6.32 16.76 13.80
CA TRP A 100 6.96 16.70 15.10
C TRP A 100 5.99 17.17 16.17
N LEU A 101 5.36 16.21 16.88
CA LEU A 101 4.49 16.45 18.03
C LEU A 101 5.28 16.36 19.31
N ARG A 102 5.17 17.35 20.20
CA ARG A 102 5.93 17.39 21.45
C ARG A 102 5.16 17.97 22.63
N LYS A 103 5.47 17.50 23.84
CA LYS A 103 5.12 18.15 25.09
C LYS A 103 6.13 19.24 25.38
N LEU A 104 5.67 20.46 25.63
CA LEU A 104 6.55 21.61 25.91
C LEU A 104 7.08 21.58 27.34
N HIS A 105 6.34 21.01 28.28
CA HIS A 105 6.74 20.86 29.69
C HIS A 105 6.53 19.41 30.14
N PRO A 106 7.42 18.49 29.72
CA PRO A 106 7.30 17.09 30.14
C PRO A 106 7.60 16.96 31.64
N PRO A 107 6.95 16.01 32.36
CA PRO A 107 7.17 15.80 33.79
C PRO A 107 8.46 15.03 34.06
N ILE A 108 9.58 15.48 33.49
CA ILE A 108 10.92 14.87 33.58
C ILE A 108 11.91 15.97 33.98
N SER A 109 12.40 15.91 35.20
CA SER A 109 13.17 17.00 35.84
C SER A 109 14.45 17.43 35.11
N PHE A 110 15.04 16.54 34.30
CA PHE A 110 16.26 16.82 33.54
C PHE A 110 16.01 17.13 32.05
N VAL A 111 14.76 17.17 31.62
CA VAL A 111 14.40 17.62 30.25
C VAL A 111 14.01 19.10 30.33
N THR A 112 14.84 19.96 29.74
CA THR A 112 14.71 21.43 29.85
C THR A 112 13.88 22.07 28.75
N ARG A 113 13.55 21.33 27.66
CA ARG A 113 12.78 21.87 26.54
C ARG A 113 11.50 21.07 26.28
N SER A 114 11.62 19.96 25.57
CA SER A 114 10.46 19.18 25.14
C SER A 114 10.81 17.71 24.95
N VAL A 115 9.79 16.87 24.97
CA VAL A 115 9.85 15.45 24.57
C VAL A 115 8.76 15.23 23.54
N GLY A 116 9.06 14.50 22.47
CA GLY A 116 8.07 14.30 21.40
C GLY A 116 8.39 13.18 20.45
N VAL A 117 7.47 13.00 19.50
CA VAL A 117 7.54 12.07 18.38
C VAL A 117 7.79 12.86 17.10
N ASN A 118 8.84 12.50 16.36
CA ASN A 118 9.12 13.04 15.04
C ASN A 118 8.98 11.91 14.02
N ILE A 119 8.13 12.10 13.04
CA ILE A 119 7.83 11.10 12.02
C ILE A 119 7.76 11.74 10.63
N GLU A 120 8.24 11.02 9.63
CA GLU A 120 8.03 11.35 8.23
C GLU A 120 7.21 10.22 7.58
N ARG A 121 6.15 10.59 6.85
CA ARG A 121 5.28 9.62 6.19
C ARG A 121 4.78 10.13 4.85
N THR A 122 4.77 9.26 3.85
CA THR A 122 4.10 9.51 2.58
C THR A 122 2.66 9.03 2.62
N ARG A 123 1.81 9.55 1.74
CA ARG A 123 0.42 9.09 1.59
C ARG A 123 0.35 7.58 1.34
N LEU A 124 1.23 7.04 0.47
CA LEU A 124 1.31 5.60 0.21
C LEU A 124 1.65 4.81 1.48
N ALA A 125 2.67 5.25 2.24
CA ALA A 125 3.05 4.58 3.48
C ALA A 125 1.90 4.60 4.51
N GLN A 126 1.13 5.69 4.58
CA GLN A 126 -0.05 5.77 5.44
C GLN A 126 -1.14 4.78 5.03
N GLN A 127 -1.38 4.62 3.73
CA GLN A 127 -2.34 3.64 3.22
C GLN A 127 -1.91 2.21 3.54
N VAL A 128 -0.62 1.90 3.44
CA VAL A 128 -0.07 0.58 3.83
C VAL A 128 -0.25 0.31 5.32
N VAL A 129 0.07 1.30 6.18
CA VAL A 129 -0.09 1.17 7.64
C VAL A 129 -1.55 0.93 8.04
N ARG A 130 -2.49 1.55 7.32
CA ARG A 130 -3.94 1.40 7.58
C ARG A 130 -4.57 0.20 6.89
N ALA A 131 -3.86 -0.45 5.98
CA ALA A 131 -4.39 -1.62 5.29
C ALA A 131 -4.46 -2.82 6.23
N ASP A 132 -5.66 -3.37 6.40
CA ASP A 132 -5.90 -4.59 7.16
C ASP A 132 -6.87 -5.49 6.36
N PRO A 133 -6.41 -6.66 5.92
CA PRO A 133 -5.05 -7.20 6.04
C PRO A 133 -4.03 -6.45 5.17
N SER A 134 -2.79 -6.33 5.65
CA SER A 134 -1.72 -5.63 4.93
C SER A 134 -1.35 -6.31 3.62
N PRO A 135 -1.09 -5.55 2.54
CA PRO A 135 -0.59 -6.09 1.28
C PRO A 135 0.82 -6.68 1.44
N ALA A 136 1.22 -7.55 0.53
CA ALA A 136 2.58 -8.05 0.49
C ALA A 136 3.58 -6.91 0.28
N GLN A 137 4.69 -6.91 1.02
CA GLN A 137 5.73 -5.89 0.91
C GLN A 137 6.32 -5.83 -0.50
N PHE A 138 6.39 -6.97 -1.19
CA PHE A 138 6.82 -7.02 -2.57
C PHE A 138 5.91 -6.18 -3.48
N LEU A 139 4.58 -6.29 -3.36
CA LEU A 139 3.65 -5.45 -4.11
C LEU A 139 3.90 -3.96 -3.83
N VAL A 140 4.07 -3.59 -2.56
CA VAL A 140 4.30 -2.18 -2.16
C VAL A 140 5.58 -1.64 -2.79
N ARG A 141 6.68 -2.40 -2.73
CA ARG A 141 7.98 -2.01 -3.32
C ARG A 141 7.92 -1.85 -4.83
N GLN A 142 7.12 -2.67 -5.52
CA GLN A 142 7.03 -2.69 -6.98
C GLN A 142 5.86 -1.86 -7.55
N LEU A 143 5.08 -1.20 -6.69
CA LEU A 143 3.88 -0.46 -7.09
C LEU A 143 4.15 0.58 -8.18
N HIS A 144 5.32 1.23 -8.15
CA HIS A 144 5.76 2.21 -9.15
C HIS A 144 5.89 1.63 -10.57
N ARG A 145 5.95 0.30 -10.72
CA ARG A 145 6.04 -0.41 -12.00
C ARG A 145 4.67 -0.86 -12.52
N LEU A 146 3.62 -0.82 -11.70
CA LEU A 146 2.28 -1.19 -12.13
C LEU A 146 1.65 -0.05 -12.92
N PRO A 147 1.28 -0.28 -14.19
CA PRO A 147 0.54 0.71 -14.95
C PRO A 147 -0.84 0.93 -14.34
N LYS A 148 -1.30 2.18 -14.37
CA LYS A 148 -2.69 2.49 -13.96
C LYS A 148 -3.65 1.87 -14.97
N GLY A 149 -4.73 1.26 -14.46
CA GLY A 149 -5.73 0.62 -15.30
C GLY A 149 -6.39 -0.58 -14.63
N LYS A 150 -6.74 -1.57 -15.44
CA LYS A 150 -7.42 -2.78 -14.98
C LYS A 150 -6.41 -3.83 -14.51
N VAL A 151 -6.56 -4.30 -13.28
CA VAL A 151 -5.69 -5.30 -12.64
C VAL A 151 -6.48 -6.57 -12.40
N LEU A 152 -5.86 -7.73 -12.64
CA LEU A 152 -6.37 -9.04 -12.24
C LEU A 152 -5.59 -9.52 -11.00
N ASP A 153 -6.30 -9.81 -9.91
CA ASP A 153 -5.75 -10.45 -8.69
C ASP A 153 -6.14 -11.94 -8.71
N VAL A 154 -5.18 -12.81 -9.01
CA VAL A 154 -5.37 -14.24 -9.24
C VAL A 154 -5.17 -15.02 -7.94
N ALA A 155 -6.12 -15.91 -7.60
CA ALA A 155 -6.19 -16.62 -6.33
C ALA A 155 -6.17 -15.61 -5.16
N SER A 156 -7.07 -14.62 -5.25
CA SER A 156 -7.07 -13.41 -4.41
C SER A 156 -7.42 -13.68 -2.94
N GLY A 157 -8.05 -14.82 -2.63
CA GLY A 157 -8.58 -15.12 -1.31
C GLY A 157 -9.53 -14.00 -0.83
N ILE A 158 -9.33 -13.51 0.38
CA ILE A 158 -10.09 -12.39 0.95
C ILE A 158 -9.73 -11.03 0.36
N GLY A 159 -8.86 -10.97 -0.66
CA GLY A 159 -8.60 -9.80 -1.50
C GLY A 159 -7.75 -8.69 -0.86
N ARG A 160 -6.77 -9.03 -0.01
CA ARG A 160 -5.90 -8.02 0.62
C ARG A 160 -5.20 -7.09 -0.39
N HIS A 161 -4.75 -7.63 -1.53
CA HIS A 161 -4.11 -6.87 -2.59
C HIS A 161 -5.15 -6.07 -3.41
N ALA A 162 -6.30 -6.69 -3.70
CA ALA A 162 -7.41 -6.04 -4.39
C ALA A 162 -7.93 -4.82 -3.61
N LEU A 163 -8.16 -4.96 -2.30
CA LEU A 163 -8.59 -3.85 -1.42
C LEU A 163 -7.55 -2.72 -1.40
N PHE A 164 -6.27 -3.07 -1.26
CA PHE A 164 -5.19 -2.10 -1.27
C PHE A 164 -5.08 -1.34 -2.59
N LEU A 165 -5.07 -2.05 -3.72
CA LEU A 165 -4.98 -1.41 -5.04
C LEU A 165 -6.21 -0.55 -5.37
N ALA A 166 -7.41 -1.00 -5.00
CA ALA A 166 -8.62 -0.21 -5.19
C ALA A 166 -8.60 1.08 -4.36
N SER A 167 -8.04 1.06 -3.14
CA SER A 167 -7.85 2.27 -2.33
C SER A 167 -6.90 3.28 -2.98
N LEU A 168 -6.04 2.81 -3.89
CA LEU A 168 -5.14 3.61 -4.71
C LEU A 168 -5.74 4.03 -6.06
N GLY A 169 -7.03 3.69 -6.31
CA GLY A 169 -7.76 4.06 -7.53
C GLY A 169 -7.56 3.12 -8.72
N TYR A 170 -7.03 1.91 -8.52
CA TYR A 170 -7.02 0.89 -9.56
C TYR A 170 -8.39 0.25 -9.73
N GLN A 171 -8.68 -0.26 -10.93
CA GLN A 171 -9.82 -1.14 -11.19
C GLN A 171 -9.35 -2.59 -11.05
N VAL A 172 -9.87 -3.31 -10.06
CA VAL A 172 -9.38 -4.67 -9.75
C VAL A 172 -10.48 -5.68 -9.98
N GLU A 173 -10.17 -6.71 -10.76
CA GLU A 173 -10.95 -7.93 -10.85
C GLU A 173 -10.25 -9.02 -10.01
N ALA A 174 -10.91 -9.49 -8.95
CA ALA A 174 -10.40 -10.54 -8.08
C ALA A 174 -11.00 -11.88 -8.47
N VAL A 175 -10.16 -12.90 -8.67
CA VAL A 175 -10.63 -14.25 -8.99
C VAL A 175 -10.12 -15.24 -7.96
N ASP A 176 -11.04 -16.09 -7.48
CA ASP A 176 -10.73 -17.20 -6.56
C ASP A 176 -11.78 -18.29 -6.72
N ARG A 177 -11.45 -19.53 -6.31
CA ARG A 177 -12.43 -20.62 -6.23
C ARG A 177 -13.29 -20.56 -4.97
N ASP A 178 -12.82 -19.86 -3.93
CA ASP A 178 -13.51 -19.73 -2.66
C ASP A 178 -14.54 -18.59 -2.70
N GLU A 179 -15.80 -18.96 -2.91
CA GLU A 179 -16.92 -18.02 -2.94
C GLU A 179 -17.08 -17.25 -1.62
N GLN A 180 -16.77 -17.90 -0.47
CA GLN A 180 -16.89 -17.24 0.84
C GLN A 180 -15.82 -16.16 1.02
N ALA A 181 -14.60 -16.44 0.56
CA ALA A 181 -13.52 -15.44 0.57
C ALA A 181 -13.87 -14.23 -0.30
N LEU A 182 -14.41 -14.45 -1.50
CA LEU A 182 -14.87 -13.36 -2.38
C LEU A 182 -16.06 -12.59 -1.82
N ALA A 183 -16.95 -13.25 -1.09
CA ALA A 183 -18.06 -12.59 -0.39
C ALA A 183 -17.53 -11.67 0.72
N GLN A 184 -16.50 -12.10 1.49
CA GLN A 184 -15.82 -11.27 2.49
C GLN A 184 -15.13 -10.06 1.84
N LEU A 185 -14.40 -10.26 0.73
CA LEU A 185 -13.81 -9.17 -0.05
C LEU A 185 -14.87 -8.13 -0.43
N SER A 186 -16.01 -8.59 -0.98
CA SER A 186 -17.09 -7.72 -1.43
C SER A 186 -17.74 -6.94 -0.28
N ALA A 187 -17.88 -7.56 0.89
CA ALA A 187 -18.40 -6.92 2.10
C ALA A 187 -17.43 -5.83 2.59
N GLU A 188 -16.13 -6.16 2.68
CA GLU A 188 -15.09 -5.23 3.12
C GLU A 188 -14.93 -4.04 2.15
N ALA A 189 -15.01 -4.27 0.84
CA ALA A 189 -15.00 -3.21 -0.15
C ALA A 189 -16.14 -2.21 0.04
N ARG A 190 -17.35 -2.70 0.38
CA ARG A 190 -18.50 -1.83 0.69
C ARG A 190 -18.28 -1.01 1.96
N VAL A 191 -17.77 -1.64 3.02
CA VAL A 191 -17.48 -0.96 4.30
C VAL A 191 -16.46 0.18 4.09
N ARG A 192 -15.47 -0.04 3.22
CA ARG A 192 -14.43 0.95 2.87
C ARG A 192 -14.85 1.91 1.74
N HIS A 193 -16.07 1.81 1.23
CA HIS A 193 -16.57 2.62 0.11
C HIS A 193 -15.71 2.52 -1.16
N LEU A 194 -15.11 1.35 -1.42
CA LEU A 194 -14.29 1.10 -2.60
C LEU A 194 -15.17 0.64 -3.76
N THR A 195 -15.17 1.41 -4.87
CA THR A 195 -16.01 1.12 -6.05
C THR A 195 -15.27 0.40 -7.18
N GLY A 196 -13.94 0.35 -7.11
CA GLY A 196 -13.08 -0.19 -8.16
C GLY A 196 -12.84 -1.71 -8.09
N ILE A 197 -13.66 -2.49 -7.36
CA ILE A 197 -13.47 -3.94 -7.19
C ILE A 197 -14.64 -4.71 -7.80
N SER A 198 -14.32 -5.70 -8.61
CA SER A 198 -15.21 -6.77 -9.02
C SER A 198 -14.62 -8.12 -8.63
N SER A 199 -15.48 -9.11 -8.38
CA SER A 199 -15.03 -10.46 -8.03
C SER A 199 -15.72 -11.50 -8.88
N ARG A 200 -15.03 -12.59 -9.20
CA ARG A 200 -15.55 -13.70 -9.98
C ARG A 200 -15.06 -15.04 -9.42
N VAL A 201 -16.00 -15.94 -9.12
CA VAL A 201 -15.67 -17.30 -8.72
C VAL A 201 -15.12 -18.05 -9.93
N LEU A 202 -13.89 -18.53 -9.84
CA LEU A 202 -13.21 -19.24 -10.90
C LEU A 202 -12.25 -20.28 -10.33
N ASP A 203 -12.48 -21.56 -10.65
CA ASP A 203 -11.52 -22.61 -10.34
C ASP A 203 -10.47 -22.71 -11.46
N LEU A 204 -9.25 -22.36 -11.11
CA LEU A 204 -8.11 -22.32 -12.02
C LEU A 204 -7.39 -23.68 -12.14
N GLU A 205 -7.84 -24.70 -11.39
CA GLU A 205 -7.19 -26.02 -11.32
C GLU A 205 -7.97 -27.11 -12.09
N GLN A 206 -9.21 -26.84 -12.51
CA GLN A 206 -10.06 -27.83 -13.17
C GLN A 206 -9.93 -27.80 -14.71
N PRO A 207 -9.44 -28.88 -15.37
CA PRO A 207 -9.71 -29.11 -16.78
C PRO A 207 -11.13 -29.66 -16.97
N PRO A 208 -11.88 -29.44 -18.10
CA PRO A 208 -11.36 -29.06 -19.42
C PRO A 208 -11.82 -27.67 -19.92
N GLN A 209 -12.30 -26.79 -19.07
CA GLN A 209 -12.63 -25.43 -19.52
C GLN A 209 -11.37 -24.59 -19.33
N GLU A 210 -10.83 -24.11 -20.45
CA GLU A 210 -9.77 -23.10 -20.42
C GLU A 210 -10.24 -21.94 -19.51
N PRO A 211 -9.46 -21.60 -18.46
CA PRO A 211 -9.83 -20.51 -17.58
C PRO A 211 -9.92 -19.24 -18.43
N ASN A 212 -11.14 -18.77 -18.70
CA ASN A 212 -11.34 -17.56 -19.50
C ASN A 212 -10.90 -16.33 -18.71
N LEU A 213 -9.61 -16.03 -18.76
CA LEU A 213 -9.03 -14.81 -18.20
C LEU A 213 -9.19 -13.62 -19.18
N GLY A 214 -9.68 -13.85 -20.39
CA GLY A 214 -9.73 -12.88 -21.47
C GLY A 214 -8.41 -12.80 -22.23
N HIS A 215 -8.41 -12.04 -23.31
CA HIS A 215 -7.24 -11.78 -24.15
C HIS A 215 -6.91 -10.28 -24.10
N GLU A 216 -5.68 -9.93 -23.77
CA GLU A 216 -5.22 -8.52 -23.68
C GLU A 216 -6.18 -7.62 -22.88
N ALA A 217 -6.69 -8.16 -21.76
CA ALA A 217 -7.72 -7.52 -20.95
C ALA A 217 -7.18 -6.68 -19.80
N TYR A 218 -5.96 -6.98 -19.33
CA TYR A 218 -5.42 -6.40 -18.10
C TYR A 218 -4.13 -5.62 -18.32
N ASP A 219 -4.03 -4.48 -17.63
CA ASP A 219 -2.82 -3.66 -17.58
C ASP A 219 -1.80 -4.25 -16.60
N ALA A 220 -2.27 -4.97 -15.57
CA ALA A 220 -1.42 -5.75 -14.67
C ALA A 220 -2.12 -7.03 -14.21
N ILE A 221 -1.33 -8.06 -13.87
CA ILE A 221 -1.80 -9.30 -13.23
C ILE A 221 -0.94 -9.54 -12.00
N LEU A 222 -1.60 -9.86 -10.88
CA LEU A 222 -0.96 -10.16 -9.61
C LEU A 222 -1.21 -11.61 -9.22
N ILE A 223 -0.17 -12.28 -8.74
CA ILE A 223 -0.27 -13.65 -8.20
C ILE A 223 0.63 -13.75 -6.98
N PHE A 224 0.04 -14.13 -5.84
CA PHE A 224 0.75 -14.28 -4.59
C PHE A 224 0.44 -15.63 -3.94
N PHE A 225 1.50 -16.39 -3.66
CA PHE A 225 1.44 -17.69 -2.96
C PHE A 225 0.53 -18.73 -3.62
N TYR A 226 0.42 -18.65 -4.93
CA TYR A 226 -0.30 -19.59 -5.78
C TYR A 226 0.60 -20.04 -6.94
N LEU A 227 0.59 -21.31 -7.31
CA LEU A 227 1.37 -21.86 -8.42
C LEU A 227 0.53 -22.87 -9.21
N ASN A 228 0.21 -22.50 -10.44
CA ASN A 228 -0.36 -23.40 -11.45
C ASN A 228 0.42 -23.20 -12.77
N ARG A 229 1.31 -24.14 -13.07
CA ARG A 229 2.20 -24.08 -14.25
C ARG A 229 1.44 -24.02 -15.58
N PRO A 230 0.40 -24.85 -15.81
CA PRO A 230 -0.41 -24.78 -17.02
C PRO A 230 -1.07 -23.41 -17.29
N LEU A 231 -1.25 -22.59 -16.26
CA LEU A 231 -1.95 -21.29 -16.37
C LEU A 231 -1.11 -20.18 -17.02
N PHE A 232 0.23 -20.33 -17.07
CA PHE A 232 1.11 -19.24 -17.54
C PHE A 232 0.81 -18.75 -18.96
N PRO A 233 0.53 -19.57 -19.97
CA PRO A 233 0.14 -19.10 -21.30
C PRO A 233 -1.09 -18.18 -21.26
N ASP A 234 -2.12 -18.55 -20.46
CA ASP A 234 -3.35 -17.78 -20.35
C ASP A 234 -3.13 -16.44 -19.62
N LEU A 235 -2.29 -16.45 -18.57
CA LEU A 235 -1.87 -15.22 -17.88
C LEU A 235 -1.16 -14.26 -18.83
N ILE A 236 -0.22 -14.76 -19.62
CA ILE A 236 0.52 -13.96 -20.61
C ILE A 236 -0.41 -13.48 -21.73
N GLY A 237 -1.35 -14.34 -22.17
CA GLY A 237 -2.37 -13.99 -23.14
C GLY A 237 -3.32 -12.88 -22.65
N ALA A 238 -3.69 -12.92 -21.38
CA ALA A 238 -4.59 -11.95 -20.76
C ALA A 238 -3.95 -10.58 -20.52
N LEU A 239 -2.62 -10.48 -20.46
CA LEU A 239 -1.90 -9.19 -20.40
C LEU A 239 -2.01 -8.44 -21.70
N LYS A 240 -2.31 -7.12 -21.63
CA LYS A 240 -2.15 -6.20 -22.74
C LYS A 240 -0.69 -6.08 -23.14
N PRO A 241 -0.37 -5.67 -24.40
CA PRO A 241 0.97 -5.22 -24.75
C PRO A 241 1.43 -4.11 -23.80
N GLY A 242 2.63 -4.24 -23.23
CA GLY A 242 3.13 -3.34 -22.18
C GLY A 242 2.60 -3.63 -20.77
N GLY A 243 1.64 -4.54 -20.63
CA GLY A 243 1.10 -4.95 -19.32
C GLY A 243 2.12 -5.70 -18.48
N VAL A 244 1.93 -5.69 -17.16
CA VAL A 244 2.90 -6.16 -16.16
C VAL A 244 2.35 -7.36 -15.39
N LEU A 245 3.14 -8.45 -15.33
CA LEU A 245 2.94 -9.57 -14.42
C LEU A 245 3.78 -9.33 -13.15
N LEU A 246 3.14 -9.37 -12.00
CA LEU A 246 3.80 -9.36 -10.69
C LEU A 246 3.48 -10.68 -9.99
N TYR A 247 4.52 -11.45 -9.68
CA TYR A 247 4.39 -12.81 -9.20
C TYR A 247 5.30 -13.05 -7.99
N GLU A 248 4.74 -13.60 -6.91
CA GLU A 248 5.52 -14.08 -5.77
C GLU A 248 4.96 -15.41 -5.28
N THR A 249 5.81 -16.46 -5.20
CA THR A 249 5.41 -17.73 -4.58
C THR A 249 6.60 -18.47 -4.00
N PHE A 250 6.31 -19.51 -3.23
CA PHE A 250 7.31 -20.32 -2.52
C PHE A 250 8.24 -21.07 -3.46
N THR A 251 9.53 -21.14 -3.08
CA THR A 251 10.52 -22.04 -3.69
C THR A 251 10.59 -23.37 -2.94
N VAL A 252 11.27 -24.35 -3.54
CA VAL A 252 11.52 -25.65 -2.88
C VAL A 252 12.29 -25.51 -1.57
N ASP A 253 13.08 -24.46 -1.41
CA ASP A 253 13.81 -24.19 -0.18
C ASP A 253 12.87 -23.90 0.98
N ASN A 254 11.75 -23.22 0.73
CA ASN A 254 10.73 -22.99 1.76
C ASN A 254 10.10 -24.32 2.23
N HIS A 255 9.81 -25.22 1.31
CA HIS A 255 9.33 -26.56 1.67
C HIS A 255 10.35 -27.33 2.50
N VAL A 256 11.63 -27.26 2.15
CA VAL A 256 12.72 -27.96 2.87
C VAL A 256 12.88 -27.40 4.29
N GLN A 257 12.94 -26.08 4.44
CA GLN A 257 13.23 -25.41 5.70
C GLN A 257 12.00 -25.33 6.64
N HIS A 258 10.82 -25.01 6.08
CA HIS A 258 9.63 -24.71 6.86
C HIS A 258 8.51 -25.75 6.73
N ARG A 259 8.69 -26.80 5.91
CA ARG A 259 7.66 -27.80 5.60
C ARG A 259 6.36 -27.17 5.06
N HIS A 260 6.47 -26.01 4.42
CA HIS A 260 5.37 -25.26 3.84
C HIS A 260 5.74 -24.78 2.43
N PRO A 261 4.85 -24.88 1.44
CA PRO A 261 3.60 -25.68 1.39
C PRO A 261 3.85 -27.16 1.69
N LYS A 262 2.82 -27.88 2.14
CA LYS A 262 2.95 -29.32 2.46
C LYS A 262 3.39 -30.18 1.27
N ARG A 263 2.99 -29.79 0.06
CA ARG A 263 3.31 -30.47 -1.18
C ARG A 263 4.39 -29.72 -1.95
N ARG A 264 5.47 -30.39 -2.28
CA ARG A 264 6.60 -29.81 -3.02
C ARG A 264 6.21 -29.30 -4.42
N GLU A 265 5.20 -29.91 -5.04
CA GLU A 265 4.68 -29.52 -6.36
C GLU A 265 4.13 -28.07 -6.40
N PHE A 266 3.76 -27.51 -5.24
CA PHE A 266 3.35 -26.11 -5.10
C PHE A 266 4.52 -25.14 -4.87
N CYS A 267 5.75 -25.63 -5.03
CA CYS A 267 6.95 -24.81 -4.91
C CYS A 267 7.68 -24.75 -6.25
N LEU A 268 8.30 -23.62 -6.53
CA LEU A 268 9.15 -23.42 -7.70
C LEU A 268 10.51 -24.12 -7.51
N ALA A 269 11.01 -24.75 -8.56
CA ALA A 269 12.42 -25.12 -8.66
C ALA A 269 13.28 -23.84 -8.86
N PRO A 270 14.61 -23.91 -8.61
CA PRO A 270 15.48 -22.77 -8.83
C PRO A 270 15.36 -22.19 -10.24
N CYS A 271 15.17 -20.88 -10.34
CA CYS A 271 15.01 -20.13 -11.58
C CYS A 271 13.81 -20.57 -12.47
N GLU A 272 12.91 -21.43 -11.99
CA GLU A 272 11.80 -21.94 -12.79
C GLU A 272 10.85 -20.84 -13.25
N LEU A 273 10.62 -19.83 -12.40
CA LEU A 273 9.71 -18.73 -12.74
C LEU A 273 10.18 -17.94 -13.97
N LEU A 274 11.49 -17.82 -14.20
CA LEU A 274 12.04 -17.21 -15.41
C LEU A 274 11.69 -18.03 -16.67
N SER A 275 11.72 -19.35 -16.56
CA SER A 275 11.34 -20.23 -17.68
C SER A 275 9.85 -20.18 -17.98
N LEU A 276 9.01 -20.13 -16.94
CA LEU A 276 7.55 -20.03 -17.06
C LEU A 276 7.09 -18.70 -17.67
N THR A 277 7.89 -17.65 -17.53
CA THR A 277 7.63 -16.31 -18.08
C THR A 277 8.47 -15.99 -19.32
N ALA A 278 8.98 -17.02 -20.01
CA ALA A 278 9.72 -16.85 -21.25
C ALA A 278 8.92 -16.00 -22.27
N GLY A 279 9.58 -15.03 -22.91
CA GLY A 279 8.95 -14.09 -23.83
C GLY A 279 8.49 -12.77 -23.18
N LEU A 280 8.44 -12.67 -21.86
CA LEU A 280 8.28 -11.41 -21.16
C LEU A 280 9.63 -10.73 -20.91
N ARG A 281 9.63 -9.40 -20.85
CA ARG A 281 10.80 -8.62 -20.42
C ARG A 281 10.86 -8.65 -18.88
N ILE A 282 11.90 -9.21 -18.31
CA ILE A 282 12.11 -9.23 -16.87
C ILE A 282 12.52 -7.82 -16.40
N LEU A 283 11.74 -7.23 -15.51
CA LEU A 283 12.00 -5.92 -14.89
C LEU A 283 12.59 -6.05 -13.49
N HIS A 284 12.27 -7.16 -12.81
CA HIS A 284 12.79 -7.53 -11.49
C HIS A 284 12.71 -9.04 -11.34
N TYR A 285 13.75 -9.62 -10.77
CA TYR A 285 13.75 -11.00 -10.30
C TYR A 285 14.64 -11.11 -9.07
N ASP A 286 14.11 -11.75 -8.05
CA ASP A 286 14.84 -12.09 -6.83
C ASP A 286 14.33 -13.42 -6.30
N GLU A 287 15.25 -14.30 -5.90
CA GLU A 287 14.94 -15.61 -5.36
C GLU A 287 15.77 -15.89 -4.12
N GLY A 288 15.10 -16.04 -2.98
CA GLY A 288 15.79 -16.21 -1.72
C GLY A 288 14.88 -16.02 -0.51
N LEU A 289 15.50 -15.61 0.59
CA LEU A 289 14.82 -15.38 1.86
C LEU A 289 14.22 -13.97 1.90
N HIS A 290 12.91 -13.87 1.98
CA HIS A 290 12.16 -12.62 2.03
C HIS A 290 11.34 -12.50 3.31
N GLU A 291 10.88 -11.29 3.63
CA GLU A 291 9.95 -11.06 4.73
C GLU A 291 8.61 -11.75 4.47
N GLY A 292 8.14 -12.52 5.45
CA GLY A 292 6.80 -13.12 5.40
C GLY A 292 5.68 -12.08 5.53
N THR A 293 4.48 -12.47 5.19
CA THR A 293 3.32 -11.59 5.06
C THR A 293 2.90 -10.90 6.36
N SER A 294 3.23 -11.47 7.51
CA SER A 294 2.86 -10.97 8.85
C SER A 294 4.03 -10.32 9.61
N GLY A 295 5.18 -10.10 8.95
CA GLY A 295 6.35 -9.46 9.56
C GLY A 295 7.05 -10.28 10.64
N LEU A 296 6.64 -11.53 10.90
CA LEU A 296 7.15 -12.38 11.98
C LEU A 296 8.03 -13.53 11.52
N GLU A 297 7.94 -13.94 10.27
CA GLU A 297 8.73 -15.05 9.73
C GLU A 297 9.26 -14.71 8.34
N SER A 298 10.53 -15.07 8.10
CA SER A 298 11.10 -15.01 6.76
C SER A 298 10.73 -16.27 5.99
N VAL A 299 10.46 -16.13 4.69
CA VAL A 299 10.05 -17.20 3.78
C VAL A 299 10.94 -17.24 2.53
N TYR A 300 11.18 -18.42 2.00
CA TYR A 300 11.91 -18.56 0.73
C TYR A 300 10.92 -18.48 -0.43
N THR A 301 10.98 -17.37 -1.19
CA THR A 301 10.13 -17.13 -2.35
C THR A 301 10.95 -16.73 -3.58
N ALA A 302 10.34 -16.85 -4.75
CA ALA A 302 10.78 -16.17 -5.95
C ALA A 302 9.84 -15.00 -6.21
N GLN A 303 10.40 -13.81 -6.43
CA GLN A 303 9.73 -12.56 -6.71
C GLN A 303 10.05 -12.09 -8.13
N LEU A 304 9.03 -11.86 -8.94
CA LEU A 304 9.20 -11.47 -10.34
C LEU A 304 8.28 -10.32 -10.70
N VAL A 305 8.83 -9.34 -11.41
CA VAL A 305 8.08 -8.37 -12.21
C VAL A 305 8.51 -8.52 -13.66
N ALA A 306 7.56 -8.83 -14.53
CA ALA A 306 7.83 -9.00 -15.95
C ALA A 306 6.81 -8.25 -16.80
N GLN A 307 7.23 -7.72 -17.96
CA GLN A 307 6.40 -6.92 -18.84
C GLN A 307 6.20 -7.64 -20.17
N LYS A 308 4.95 -7.71 -20.64
CA LYS A 308 4.64 -8.14 -22.00
C LYS A 308 5.21 -7.14 -22.99
N PRO A 309 5.98 -7.57 -24.02
CA PRO A 309 6.48 -6.64 -25.04
C PRO A 309 5.38 -5.81 -25.66
N LEU A 310 5.71 -4.59 -26.05
CA LEU A 310 4.79 -3.78 -26.84
C LEU A 310 4.53 -4.45 -28.19
N ALA A 311 3.33 -4.29 -28.73
CA ALA A 311 3.06 -4.72 -30.09
C ALA A 311 4.06 -4.03 -31.04
N PRO A 312 4.61 -4.74 -32.05
CA PRO A 312 5.44 -4.11 -33.05
C PRO A 312 4.65 -2.96 -33.67
N GLY A 313 5.26 -1.77 -33.69
CA GLY A 313 4.65 -0.61 -34.38
C GLY A 313 4.39 -0.95 -35.82
N PRO A 314 3.47 -0.23 -36.52
CA PRO A 314 3.27 -0.41 -37.93
C PRO A 314 4.64 -0.26 -38.64
N SER A 315 4.99 -1.26 -39.45
CA SER A 315 6.21 -1.20 -40.26
C SER A 315 6.17 0.09 -41.12
N ILE A 316 7.15 0.94 -40.89
CA ILE A 316 7.34 2.19 -41.71
C ILE A 316 7.77 1.83 -43.09
#